data_c4c5e1e1b67037064b0397fb29003682
#
_entry.id   c4c5e1e1b67037064b0397fb29003682
#
_cell.length_a   1.000
_cell.length_b   1.000
_cell.length_c   1.000
_cell.angle_alpha   90.00
_cell.angle_beta   90.00
_cell.angle_gamma   90.00
#
_symmetry.space_group_name_H-M   'P 1'
#
loop_
_entity.id
_entity.type
_entity.pdbx_description
1 polymer ?
#
loop_
_entity_poly.entity_id
_entity_poly.type
_entity_poly.pdbx_seq_one_letter_code
_entity_poly.pdbx_strand_id
1 'polypeptide(L)'
;MKIMIKIFKAEMMILLISIFYSCGDNYSPEQKEYIALIEKQRVDKDEYMKNNHNSPFNFKGKVEFHSLKYFDVDPDFVFQSSLNEYPTKDTITIFGTKGEERKVIRYGFVKFDYKKQSYKVNVYKGSTKNGSEYFSIWFTDLTTNNESYGVGRYLDFELEPDSSFLYTIDFNLAYNPYCAYSADYTCAIPTKDDFINLAIKAGEKKFH
;
A
#
# COMPACT_ATOMS: atom_id res chain seq x y z
N MET A 1 70.71 23.40 48.78
CA MET A 1 70.31 23.81 47.45
C MET A 1 69.30 22.75 46.96
N LYS A 2 68.03 23.02 47.19
CA LYS A 2 66.93 22.06 46.88
C LYS A 2 66.32 22.44 45.54
N ILE A 3 66.46 21.55 44.55
CA ILE A 3 65.84 21.67 43.23
C ILE A 3 64.41 21.15 43.35
N MET A 4 63.44 22.06 43.21
CA MET A 4 62.01 21.71 43.08
C MET A 4 61.66 21.28 41.68
N ILE A 5 61.37 20.01 41.53
CA ILE A 5 60.81 19.48 40.26
C ILE A 5 59.30 19.74 40.26
N LYS A 6 58.84 20.67 39.37
CA LYS A 6 57.42 20.87 39.12
C LYS A 6 56.93 19.77 38.18
N ILE A 7 56.07 18.92 38.73
CA ILE A 7 55.35 17.94 37.92
C ILE A 7 54.17 18.63 37.25
N PHE A 8 54.23 18.75 35.92
CA PHE A 8 53.13 19.21 35.11
C PHE A 8 52.13 18.04 34.95
N LYS A 9 50.96 18.14 35.60
CA LYS A 9 49.84 17.23 35.34
C LYS A 9 49.20 17.65 34.03
N ALA A 10 49.43 16.87 32.97
CA ALA A 10 48.66 16.96 31.76
C ALA A 10 47.28 16.31 32.00
N GLU A 11 46.26 17.11 32.15
CA GLU A 11 44.87 16.65 32.09
C GLU A 11 44.54 16.29 30.66
N MET A 12 44.50 14.98 30.39
CA MET A 12 44.04 14.42 29.13
C MET A 12 42.51 14.50 29.09
N MET A 13 42.01 15.59 28.54
CA MET A 13 40.57 15.77 28.25
C MET A 13 40.17 14.81 27.14
N ILE A 14 39.62 13.66 27.52
CA ILE A 14 39.03 12.70 26.58
C ILE A 14 37.74 13.33 26.07
N LEU A 15 37.81 13.90 24.84
CA LEU A 15 36.64 14.36 24.09
C LEU A 15 35.86 13.13 23.65
N LEU A 16 34.83 12.78 24.41
CA LEU A 16 33.83 11.79 23.99
C LEU A 16 33.06 12.37 22.80
N ILE A 17 33.53 12.09 21.59
CA ILE A 17 32.74 12.29 20.38
C ILE A 17 31.67 11.21 20.41
N SER A 18 30.50 11.57 20.94
CA SER A 18 29.28 10.80 20.76
C SER A 18 28.93 10.87 19.27
N ILE A 19 29.34 9.86 18.51
CA ILE A 19 28.86 9.62 17.17
C ILE A 19 27.39 9.23 17.34
N PHE A 20 26.50 10.21 17.21
CA PHE A 20 25.11 9.94 16.97
C PHE A 20 25.05 9.23 15.61
N TYR A 21 24.99 7.90 15.63
CA TYR A 21 24.47 7.16 14.53
C TYR A 21 22.99 7.56 14.43
N SER A 22 22.73 8.63 13.67
CA SER A 22 21.42 8.87 13.14
C SER A 22 21.15 7.67 12.24
N CYS A 23 20.26 6.79 12.68
CA CYS A 23 19.63 5.79 11.85
C CYS A 23 18.67 6.55 10.93
N GLY A 24 19.22 7.39 10.05
CA GLY A 24 18.49 8.01 8.96
C GLY A 24 18.40 6.97 7.86
N ASP A 25 17.20 6.66 7.44
CA ASP A 25 16.97 5.83 6.27
C ASP A 25 17.82 6.40 5.13
N ASN A 26 18.71 5.56 4.58
CA ASN A 26 19.63 5.93 3.51
C ASN A 26 18.91 6.00 2.16
N TYR A 27 17.77 6.69 2.09
CA TYR A 27 17.04 6.91 0.86
C TYR A 27 17.77 7.91 -0.05
N SER A 28 17.76 7.62 -1.36
CA SER A 28 18.24 8.57 -2.36
C SER A 28 17.35 9.84 -2.38
N PRO A 29 17.81 10.94 -2.99
CA PRO A 29 16.99 12.15 -3.15
C PRO A 29 15.65 11.84 -3.84
N GLU A 30 15.66 11.01 -4.88
CA GLU A 30 14.46 10.62 -5.63
C GLU A 30 13.50 9.79 -4.77
N GLN A 31 14.03 8.88 -3.95
CA GLN A 31 13.22 8.11 -3.00
C GLN A 31 12.59 9.01 -1.92
N LYS A 32 13.31 10.01 -1.44
CA LYS A 32 12.77 10.99 -0.47
C LYS A 32 11.66 11.84 -1.08
N GLU A 33 11.82 12.27 -2.33
CA GLU A 33 10.78 13.00 -3.05
C GLU A 33 9.53 12.12 -3.25
N TYR A 34 9.73 10.86 -3.65
CA TYR A 34 8.64 9.88 -3.76
C TYR A 34 7.92 9.68 -2.42
N ILE A 35 8.66 9.48 -1.32
CA ILE A 35 8.08 9.32 0.02
C ILE A 35 7.23 10.54 0.37
N ALA A 36 7.76 11.75 0.18
CA ALA A 36 7.03 12.98 0.47
C ALA A 36 5.75 13.13 -0.39
N LEU A 37 5.80 12.68 -1.66
CA LEU A 37 4.63 12.64 -2.54
C LEU A 37 3.54 11.71 -1.98
N ILE A 38 3.89 10.49 -1.59
CA ILE A 38 2.94 9.53 -1.02
C ILE A 38 2.36 10.02 0.31
N GLU A 39 3.19 10.58 1.17
CA GLU A 39 2.72 11.17 2.45
C GLU A 39 1.73 12.31 2.21
N LYS A 40 1.99 13.17 1.23
CA LYS A 40 1.05 14.23 0.84
C LYS A 40 -0.28 13.63 0.34
N GLN A 41 -0.25 12.63 -0.53
CA GLN A 41 -1.47 11.96 -1.02
C GLN A 41 -2.28 11.34 0.14
N ARG A 42 -1.63 10.82 1.16
CA ARG A 42 -2.28 10.28 2.38
C ARG A 42 -3.01 11.38 3.16
N VAL A 43 -2.38 12.56 3.29
CA VAL A 43 -3.04 13.73 3.91
C VAL A 43 -4.25 14.16 3.08
N ASP A 44 -4.10 14.28 1.77
CA ASP A 44 -5.18 14.67 0.86
C ASP A 44 -6.34 13.64 0.93
N LYS A 45 -6.02 12.34 1.06
CA LYS A 45 -7.01 11.27 1.24
C LYS A 45 -7.74 11.38 2.59
N ASP A 46 -7.04 11.64 3.67
CA ASP A 46 -7.65 11.86 5.00
C ASP A 46 -8.63 13.04 4.96
N GLU A 47 -8.25 14.14 4.32
CA GLU A 47 -9.13 15.31 4.14
C GLU A 47 -10.38 14.97 3.31
N TYR A 48 -10.22 14.21 2.21
CA TYR A 48 -11.36 13.71 1.44
C TYR A 48 -12.27 12.83 2.28
N MET A 49 -11.70 11.83 2.98
CA MET A 49 -12.46 10.89 3.80
C MET A 49 -13.24 11.60 4.90
N LYS A 50 -12.65 12.60 5.53
CA LYS A 50 -13.26 13.38 6.60
C LYS A 50 -14.39 14.31 6.12
N ASN A 51 -14.15 15.01 4.99
CA ASN A 51 -14.97 16.17 4.64
C ASN A 51 -15.88 15.96 3.43
N ASN A 52 -15.55 15.02 2.52
CA ASN A 52 -16.34 14.85 1.31
C ASN A 52 -17.65 14.10 1.60
N HIS A 53 -18.78 14.60 1.08
CA HIS A 53 -20.10 14.00 1.25
C HIS A 53 -20.24 12.61 0.62
N ASN A 54 -19.42 12.28 -0.37
CA ASN A 54 -19.39 10.95 -1.02
C ASN A 54 -18.42 9.97 -0.31
N SER A 55 -17.71 10.41 0.72
CA SER A 55 -16.83 9.50 1.47
C SER A 55 -17.65 8.45 2.23
N PRO A 56 -17.08 7.29 2.53
CA PRO A 56 -17.76 6.26 3.30
C PRO A 56 -18.15 6.70 4.71
N PHE A 57 -17.56 7.77 5.22
CA PHE A 57 -17.87 8.33 6.52
C PHE A 57 -19.10 9.25 6.52
N ASN A 58 -19.47 9.80 5.35
CA ASN A 58 -20.51 10.84 5.27
C ASN A 58 -21.68 10.48 4.35
N PHE A 59 -21.57 9.49 3.48
CA PHE A 59 -22.52 9.26 2.36
C PHE A 59 -23.92 8.81 2.81
N LYS A 60 -24.07 7.89 3.75
CA LYS A 60 -25.38 7.33 4.18
C LYS A 60 -25.64 7.44 5.66
N GLY A 61 -24.79 8.04 6.36
CA GLY A 61 -24.82 8.20 7.81
C GLY A 61 -23.46 8.71 8.23
N LYS A 62 -23.38 9.21 9.44
CA LYS A 62 -22.09 9.66 9.95
C LYS A 62 -21.44 8.52 10.69
N VAL A 63 -20.38 7.99 10.12
CA VAL A 63 -19.42 7.15 10.83
C VAL A 63 -18.36 8.08 11.42
N GLU A 64 -17.94 7.85 12.65
CA GLU A 64 -16.89 8.65 13.27
C GLU A 64 -15.59 8.50 12.49
N PHE A 65 -15.02 9.63 12.07
CA PHE A 65 -13.78 9.66 11.33
C PHE A 65 -12.59 9.69 12.29
N HIS A 66 -11.66 8.78 12.06
CA HIS A 66 -10.31 8.82 12.59
C HIS A 66 -9.34 8.78 11.41
N SER A 67 -8.18 9.42 11.54
CA SER A 67 -7.14 9.36 10.49
C SER A 67 -6.83 7.93 10.09
N LEU A 68 -6.70 7.70 8.79
CA LEU A 68 -6.37 6.40 8.26
C LEU A 68 -4.97 5.98 8.74
N LYS A 69 -4.77 4.70 8.88
CA LYS A 69 -3.49 4.13 9.33
C LYS A 69 -2.76 3.53 8.14
N TYR A 70 -1.47 3.79 8.06
CA TYR A 70 -0.62 3.31 6.98
C TYR A 70 0.61 2.60 7.53
N PHE A 71 1.17 1.70 6.72
CA PHE A 71 2.56 1.31 6.86
C PHE A 71 3.46 2.48 6.45
N ASP A 72 4.70 2.51 6.92
CA ASP A 72 5.67 3.47 6.43
C ASP A 72 5.81 3.36 4.90
N VAL A 73 6.11 4.46 4.25
CA VAL A 73 6.31 4.43 2.79
C VAL A 73 7.61 3.70 2.51
N ASP A 74 7.52 2.64 1.72
CA ASP A 74 8.67 1.82 1.36
C ASP A 74 8.81 1.75 -0.17
N PRO A 75 9.81 2.43 -0.75
CA PRO A 75 10.07 2.40 -2.19
C PRO A 75 10.36 1.00 -2.76
N ASP A 76 10.77 0.03 -1.92
CA ASP A 76 11.00 -1.36 -2.35
C ASP A 76 9.69 -2.09 -2.72
N PHE A 77 8.52 -1.51 -2.39
CA PHE A 77 7.22 -2.02 -2.80
C PHE A 77 6.64 -1.32 -4.04
N VAL A 78 7.49 -0.72 -4.87
CA VAL A 78 7.15 -0.16 -6.18
C VAL A 78 7.79 -1.01 -7.28
N PHE A 79 6.98 -1.57 -8.18
CA PHE A 79 7.42 -2.50 -9.21
C PHE A 79 6.98 -2.05 -10.59
N GLN A 80 7.74 -2.44 -11.61
CA GLN A 80 7.37 -2.29 -13.01
C GLN A 80 6.98 -3.64 -13.60
N SER A 81 5.87 -3.70 -14.30
CA SER A 81 5.37 -4.94 -14.90
C SER A 81 4.63 -4.70 -16.20
N SER A 82 4.81 -5.58 -17.18
CA SER A 82 3.88 -5.68 -18.30
C SER A 82 2.59 -6.36 -17.85
N LEU A 83 1.46 -5.98 -18.45
CA LEU A 83 0.21 -6.71 -18.30
C LEU A 83 0.27 -7.98 -19.19
N ASN A 84 0.09 -9.12 -18.56
CA ASN A 84 -0.04 -10.41 -19.25
C ASN A 84 -1.52 -10.76 -19.33
N GLU A 85 -2.14 -10.51 -20.48
CA GLU A 85 -3.54 -10.84 -20.67
C GLU A 85 -3.75 -12.36 -20.73
N TYR A 86 -4.84 -12.84 -20.12
CA TYR A 86 -5.23 -14.23 -20.30
C TYR A 86 -5.77 -14.45 -21.71
N PRO A 87 -5.41 -15.57 -22.38
CA PRO A 87 -5.92 -15.89 -23.73
C PRO A 87 -7.45 -16.00 -23.74
N THR A 88 -8.01 -16.59 -22.68
CA THR A 88 -9.46 -16.65 -22.44
C THR A 88 -9.80 -15.72 -21.28
N LYS A 89 -10.73 -14.80 -21.53
CA LYS A 89 -11.21 -13.85 -20.52
C LYS A 89 -12.38 -14.49 -19.76
N ASP A 90 -12.05 -15.33 -18.78
CA ASP A 90 -13.07 -16.04 -18.00
C ASP A 90 -13.87 -15.08 -17.13
N THR A 91 -15.20 -15.19 -17.25
CA THR A 91 -16.11 -14.57 -16.29
C THR A 91 -16.18 -15.46 -15.05
N ILE A 92 -15.75 -14.94 -13.91
CA ILE A 92 -15.83 -15.62 -12.63
C ILE A 92 -16.87 -14.97 -11.72
N THR A 93 -17.41 -15.74 -10.82
CA THR A 93 -18.24 -15.23 -9.73
C THR A 93 -17.37 -14.99 -8.51
N ILE A 94 -17.41 -13.80 -7.98
CA ILE A 94 -16.83 -13.43 -6.68
C ILE A 94 -17.96 -13.03 -5.74
N PHE A 95 -17.68 -13.01 -4.45
CA PHE A 95 -18.66 -12.60 -3.45
C PHE A 95 -18.33 -11.23 -2.90
N GLY A 96 -19.37 -10.47 -2.62
CA GLY A 96 -19.26 -9.27 -1.82
C GLY A 96 -19.30 -9.59 -0.32
N THR A 97 -18.90 -8.63 0.51
CA THR A 97 -18.85 -8.79 1.97
C THR A 97 -20.22 -9.00 2.63
N LYS A 98 -21.32 -8.77 1.89
CA LYS A 98 -22.70 -9.07 2.31
C LYS A 98 -23.28 -10.33 1.65
N GLY A 99 -22.42 -11.13 1.01
CA GLY A 99 -22.79 -12.41 0.40
C GLY A 99 -23.39 -12.30 -1.02
N GLU A 100 -23.49 -11.11 -1.58
CA GLU A 100 -23.98 -10.94 -2.94
C GLU A 100 -22.95 -11.45 -3.95
N GLU A 101 -23.46 -12.09 -5.03
CA GLU A 101 -22.65 -12.52 -6.15
C GLU A 101 -22.36 -11.36 -7.09
N ARG A 102 -21.13 -11.32 -7.60
CA ARG A 102 -20.66 -10.38 -8.62
C ARG A 102 -19.95 -11.13 -9.71
N LYS A 103 -20.29 -10.84 -10.94
CA LYS A 103 -19.57 -11.36 -12.10
C LYS A 103 -18.50 -10.36 -12.52
N VAL A 104 -17.29 -10.84 -12.62
CA VAL A 104 -16.12 -10.07 -13.05
C VAL A 104 -15.32 -10.89 -14.06
N ILE A 105 -14.59 -10.23 -14.92
CA ILE A 105 -13.70 -10.88 -15.88
C ILE A 105 -12.29 -10.93 -15.27
N ARG A 106 -11.70 -12.11 -15.18
CA ARG A 106 -10.27 -12.27 -14.92
C ARG A 106 -9.53 -11.88 -16.20
N TYR A 107 -9.09 -10.63 -16.26
CA TYR A 107 -8.61 -10.02 -17.50
C TYR A 107 -7.16 -10.42 -17.82
N GLY A 108 -6.30 -10.34 -16.85
CA GLY A 108 -4.88 -10.61 -16.98
C GLY A 108 -4.19 -10.65 -15.62
N PHE A 109 -2.88 -10.55 -15.64
CA PHE A 109 -2.07 -10.47 -14.42
C PHE A 109 -0.81 -9.66 -14.65
N VAL A 110 -0.28 -9.10 -13.57
CA VAL A 110 1.05 -8.49 -13.51
C VAL A 110 1.96 -9.35 -12.64
N LYS A 111 3.27 -9.27 -12.88
CA LYS A 111 4.30 -9.98 -12.11
C LYS A 111 5.26 -9.00 -11.49
N PHE A 112 5.78 -9.34 -10.33
CA PHE A 112 6.86 -8.60 -9.71
C PHE A 112 7.79 -9.54 -8.96
N ASP A 113 9.05 -9.14 -8.85
CA ASP A 113 10.06 -9.88 -8.11
C ASP A 113 10.42 -9.12 -6.83
N TYR A 114 10.41 -9.83 -5.70
CA TYR A 114 10.86 -9.29 -4.43
C TYR A 114 11.73 -10.31 -3.70
N LYS A 115 12.93 -9.90 -3.27
CA LYS A 115 13.89 -10.75 -2.56
C LYS A 115 14.12 -12.12 -3.24
N LYS A 116 14.34 -12.09 -4.57
CA LYS A 116 14.59 -13.29 -5.41
C LYS A 116 13.40 -14.24 -5.55
N GLN A 117 12.21 -13.81 -5.23
CA GLN A 117 10.98 -14.57 -5.39
C GLN A 117 10.05 -13.82 -6.34
N SER A 118 9.43 -14.56 -7.28
CA SER A 118 8.46 -13.99 -8.22
C SER A 118 7.05 -14.15 -7.70
N TYR A 119 6.27 -13.09 -7.83
CA TYR A 119 4.87 -13.02 -7.44
C TYR A 119 4.00 -12.63 -8.62
N LYS A 120 2.74 -12.99 -8.55
CA LYS A 120 1.73 -12.67 -9.55
C LYS A 120 0.48 -12.13 -8.86
N VAL A 121 -0.12 -11.09 -9.42
CA VAL A 121 -1.43 -10.59 -8.98
C VAL A 121 -2.35 -10.44 -10.18
N ASN A 122 -3.61 -10.84 -10.02
CA ASN A 122 -4.61 -10.77 -11.07
C ASN A 122 -5.14 -9.35 -11.24
N VAL A 123 -5.43 -8.99 -12.50
CA VAL A 123 -6.15 -7.78 -12.88
C VAL A 123 -7.55 -8.20 -13.29
N TYR A 124 -8.54 -7.60 -12.65
CA TYR A 124 -9.95 -7.85 -12.90
C TYR A 124 -10.59 -6.69 -13.64
N LYS A 125 -11.47 -7.02 -14.57
CA LYS A 125 -12.37 -6.07 -15.22
C LYS A 125 -13.76 -6.26 -14.64
N GLY A 126 -14.30 -5.22 -14.08
CA GLY A 126 -15.66 -5.18 -13.55
C GLY A 126 -16.51 -4.10 -14.24
N SER A 127 -17.79 -4.09 -13.88
CA SER A 127 -18.71 -3.04 -14.31
C SER A 127 -19.43 -2.46 -13.10
N THR A 128 -19.59 -1.16 -13.09
CA THR A 128 -20.39 -0.44 -12.10
C THR A 128 -21.88 -0.59 -12.42
N LYS A 129 -22.75 -0.20 -11.50
CA LYS A 129 -24.22 -0.26 -11.70
C LYS A 129 -24.72 0.59 -12.87
N ASN A 130 -24.00 1.65 -13.22
CA ASN A 130 -24.31 2.50 -14.38
C ASN A 130 -23.68 2.02 -15.69
N GLY A 131 -23.05 0.83 -15.70
CA GLY A 131 -22.45 0.22 -16.86
C GLY A 131 -21.01 0.66 -17.19
N SER A 132 -20.43 1.58 -16.40
CA SER A 132 -19.02 1.97 -16.60
C SER A 132 -18.10 0.81 -16.22
N GLU A 133 -17.14 0.54 -17.07
CA GLU A 133 -16.12 -0.48 -16.83
C GLU A 133 -14.99 0.07 -15.97
N TYR A 134 -14.38 -0.79 -15.16
CA TYR A 134 -13.20 -0.47 -14.38
C TYR A 134 -12.27 -1.67 -14.33
N PHE A 135 -10.99 -1.39 -14.10
CA PHE A 135 -9.99 -2.42 -13.81
C PHE A 135 -9.46 -2.23 -12.39
N SER A 136 -9.15 -3.32 -11.73
CA SER A 136 -8.65 -3.28 -10.36
C SER A 136 -7.84 -4.53 -10.05
N ILE A 137 -6.92 -4.40 -9.13
CA ILE A 137 -6.21 -5.49 -8.47
C ILE A 137 -6.79 -5.61 -7.08
N TRP A 138 -7.17 -6.82 -6.69
CA TRP A 138 -7.60 -7.17 -5.34
C TRP A 138 -6.69 -8.25 -4.80
N PHE A 139 -6.24 -8.12 -3.59
CA PHE A 139 -5.32 -9.10 -3.02
C PHE A 139 -5.46 -9.26 -1.52
N THR A 140 -5.07 -10.44 -1.07
CA THR A 140 -4.75 -10.74 0.33
C THR A 140 -3.29 -11.11 0.43
N ASP A 141 -2.68 -10.92 1.58
CA ASP A 141 -1.27 -11.18 1.82
C ASP A 141 -1.02 -11.66 3.27
N LEU A 142 0.23 -11.86 3.66
CA LEU A 142 0.56 -12.31 5.02
C LEU A 142 0.24 -11.29 6.12
N THR A 143 -0.05 -10.03 5.78
CA THR A 143 -0.51 -9.00 6.74
C THR A 143 -2.02 -9.02 6.94
N THR A 144 -2.77 -9.66 6.04
CA THR A 144 -4.23 -9.66 6.02
C THR A 144 -4.81 -10.24 7.30
N ASN A 145 -5.83 -9.58 7.84
CA ASN A 145 -6.49 -9.91 9.10
C ASN A 145 -5.64 -9.71 10.37
N ASN A 146 -4.38 -9.36 10.23
CA ASN A 146 -3.48 -9.03 11.34
C ASN A 146 -3.17 -7.52 11.36
N GLU A 147 -2.30 -7.06 10.46
CA GLU A 147 -1.88 -5.66 10.35
C GLU A 147 -2.72 -4.89 9.32
N SER A 148 -3.20 -5.57 8.25
CA SER A 148 -4.09 -5.00 7.23
C SER A 148 -5.52 -5.55 7.32
N TYR A 149 -6.44 -4.97 6.56
CA TYR A 149 -7.85 -5.30 6.62
C TYR A 149 -8.15 -6.75 6.22
N GLY A 150 -9.03 -7.42 6.97
CA GLY A 150 -9.29 -8.85 6.86
C GLY A 150 -9.93 -9.32 5.54
N VAL A 151 -10.56 -8.42 4.80
CA VAL A 151 -11.11 -8.74 3.46
C VAL A 151 -10.04 -8.62 2.37
N GLY A 152 -8.91 -7.96 2.64
CA GLY A 152 -7.87 -7.66 1.68
C GLY A 152 -7.83 -6.18 1.30
N ARG A 153 -6.93 -5.85 0.38
CA ARG A 153 -6.69 -4.49 -0.11
C ARG A 153 -6.78 -4.44 -1.61
N TYR A 154 -6.94 -3.22 -2.13
CA TYR A 154 -7.14 -2.95 -3.54
C TYR A 154 -6.05 -2.02 -4.07
N LEU A 155 -5.79 -2.15 -5.37
CA LEU A 155 -5.07 -1.16 -6.17
C LEU A 155 -5.93 -0.84 -7.39
N ASP A 156 -6.02 0.42 -7.72
CA ASP A 156 -6.59 0.85 -8.98
C ASP A 156 -5.66 0.44 -10.12
N PHE A 157 -6.25 0.13 -11.26
CA PHE A 157 -5.51 -0.24 -12.44
C PHE A 157 -6.17 0.42 -13.65
N GLU A 158 -5.40 1.24 -14.38
CA GLU A 158 -5.87 1.87 -15.61
C GLU A 158 -5.27 1.13 -16.78
N LEU A 159 -6.15 0.66 -17.69
CA LEU A 159 -5.71 -0.08 -18.86
C LEU A 159 -5.19 0.87 -19.93
N GLU A 160 -3.93 0.67 -20.33
CA GLU A 160 -3.32 1.39 -21.43
C GLU A 160 -3.50 0.63 -22.75
N PRO A 161 -3.80 1.33 -23.86
CA PRO A 161 -3.98 0.68 -25.17
C PRO A 161 -2.69 0.09 -25.72
N ASP A 162 -1.52 0.59 -25.32
CA ASP A 162 -0.23 0.08 -25.77
C ASP A 162 0.12 -1.20 -25.03
N SER A 163 0.17 -2.31 -25.74
CA SER A 163 0.52 -3.62 -25.16
C SER A 163 1.96 -3.72 -24.65
N SER A 164 2.83 -2.79 -25.01
CA SER A 164 4.21 -2.70 -24.52
C SER A 164 4.36 -1.82 -23.28
N PHE A 165 3.26 -1.22 -22.80
CA PHE A 165 3.27 -0.32 -21.66
C PHE A 165 3.75 -1.05 -20.39
N LEU A 166 4.63 -0.40 -19.65
CA LEU A 166 5.09 -0.87 -18.34
C LEU A 166 4.29 -0.18 -17.23
N TYR A 167 3.47 -0.96 -16.58
CA TYR A 167 2.65 -0.51 -15.46
C TYR A 167 3.48 -0.39 -14.18
N THR A 168 3.28 0.69 -13.46
CA THR A 168 3.79 0.83 -12.09
C THR A 168 2.81 0.19 -11.11
N ILE A 169 3.24 -0.85 -10.44
CA ILE A 169 2.49 -1.51 -9.36
C ILE A 169 3.06 -1.02 -8.04
N ASP A 170 2.37 -0.07 -7.44
CA ASP A 170 2.81 0.61 -6.22
C ASP A 170 1.94 0.19 -5.04
N PHE A 171 2.45 -0.71 -4.22
CA PHE A 171 1.72 -1.17 -3.02
C PHE A 171 1.64 -0.12 -1.91
N ASN A 172 2.40 0.98 -1.97
CA ASN A 172 2.22 2.10 -1.04
C ASN A 172 0.89 2.83 -1.25
N LEU A 173 0.28 2.64 -2.44
CA LEU A 173 -1.05 3.13 -2.79
C LEU A 173 -2.17 2.12 -2.48
N ALA A 174 -1.84 0.92 -2.00
CA ALA A 174 -2.84 -0.08 -1.66
C ALA A 174 -3.78 0.43 -0.56
N TYR A 175 -5.08 0.29 -0.79
CA TYR A 175 -6.11 0.86 0.08
C TYR A 175 -7.15 -0.17 0.52
N ASN A 176 -7.80 0.11 1.63
CA ASN A 176 -8.93 -0.65 2.10
C ASN A 176 -10.20 -0.30 1.32
N PRO A 177 -11.02 -1.28 0.94
CA PRO A 177 -12.33 -1.01 0.37
C PRO A 177 -13.25 -0.32 1.38
N TYR A 178 -14.25 0.41 0.90
CA TYR A 178 -15.14 1.23 1.73
C TYR A 178 -15.86 0.48 2.85
N CYS A 179 -16.08 -0.83 2.69
CA CYS A 179 -16.65 -1.66 3.74
C CYS A 179 -15.73 -1.84 4.98
N ALA A 180 -14.47 -1.45 4.88
CA ALA A 180 -13.56 -1.36 6.02
C ALA A 180 -13.90 -0.19 6.96
N TYR A 181 -14.60 0.83 6.45
CA TYR A 181 -14.92 2.04 7.18
C TYR A 181 -16.40 2.13 7.56
N SER A 182 -17.29 1.64 6.69
CA SER A 182 -18.73 1.72 6.90
C SER A 182 -19.45 0.44 6.48
N ALA A 183 -20.30 -0.06 7.37
CA ALA A 183 -21.12 -1.25 7.13
C ALA A 183 -22.17 -1.07 6.02
N ASP A 184 -22.40 0.17 5.55
CA ASP A 184 -23.32 0.46 4.43
C ASP A 184 -22.80 -0.05 3.10
N TYR A 185 -21.49 -0.26 2.99
CA TYR A 185 -20.86 -0.73 1.76
C TYR A 185 -20.73 -2.24 1.73
N THR A 186 -20.64 -2.76 0.53
CA THR A 186 -20.27 -4.14 0.25
C THR A 186 -19.18 -4.13 -0.81
N CYS A 187 -18.14 -4.93 -0.61
CA CYS A 187 -16.90 -4.88 -1.36
C CYS A 187 -16.52 -6.28 -1.85
N ALA A 188 -15.86 -6.35 -2.99
CA ALA A 188 -15.39 -7.60 -3.56
C ALA A 188 -14.43 -8.31 -2.59
N ILE A 189 -14.63 -9.60 -2.38
CA ILE A 189 -13.70 -10.43 -1.62
C ILE A 189 -12.70 -11.04 -2.60
N PRO A 190 -11.40 -10.81 -2.47
CA PRO A 190 -10.38 -11.48 -3.27
C PRO A 190 -10.52 -13.00 -3.18
N THR A 191 -10.23 -13.70 -4.26
CA THR A 191 -10.26 -15.16 -4.29
C THR A 191 -8.99 -15.76 -3.69
N LYS A 192 -8.96 -17.09 -3.56
CA LYS A 192 -7.73 -17.78 -3.10
C LYS A 192 -6.54 -17.57 -4.07
N ASP A 193 -6.84 -17.35 -5.35
CA ASP A 193 -5.83 -17.10 -6.39
C ASP A 193 -5.20 -15.71 -6.29
N ASP A 194 -5.75 -14.84 -5.43
CA ASP A 194 -5.30 -13.47 -5.20
C ASP A 194 -4.50 -13.33 -3.90
N PHE A 195 -4.13 -14.46 -3.30
CA PHE A 195 -3.26 -14.49 -2.13
C PHE A 195 -1.80 -14.36 -2.56
N ILE A 196 -1.11 -13.37 -2.00
CA ILE A 196 0.31 -13.13 -2.19
C ILE A 196 1.04 -13.65 -0.94
N ASN A 197 1.85 -14.69 -1.11
CA ASN A 197 2.64 -15.26 -0.01
C ASN A 197 3.85 -14.37 0.36
N LEU A 198 3.57 -13.10 0.67
CA LEU A 198 4.51 -12.07 1.06
C LEU A 198 3.83 -11.16 2.08
N ALA A 199 4.53 -10.68 3.09
CA ALA A 199 4.02 -9.64 3.96
C ALA A 199 4.24 -8.27 3.27
N ILE A 200 3.20 -7.72 2.63
CA ILE A 200 3.25 -6.42 1.95
C ILE A 200 3.01 -5.34 3.00
N LYS A 201 4.10 -4.89 3.63
CA LYS A 201 4.08 -3.82 4.64
C LYS A 201 4.14 -2.45 3.97
N ALA A 202 3.23 -2.18 3.06
CA ALA A 202 3.04 -0.93 2.34
C ALA A 202 1.53 -0.63 2.22
N GLY A 203 1.15 0.63 2.00
CA GLY A 203 -0.25 1.04 1.88
C GLY A 203 -1.01 1.09 3.20
N GLU A 204 -2.32 0.96 3.16
CA GLU A 204 -3.19 1.08 4.33
C GLU A 204 -3.11 -0.14 5.26
N LYS A 205 -3.10 0.15 6.56
CA LYS A 205 -3.37 -0.80 7.64
C LYS A 205 -4.87 -0.93 7.89
N LYS A 206 -5.27 -1.88 8.73
CA LYS A 206 -6.66 -1.97 9.17
C LYS A 206 -7.08 -0.70 9.91
N PHE A 207 -8.32 -0.28 9.68
CA PHE A 207 -8.88 0.92 10.29
C PHE A 207 -9.24 0.70 11.76
N HIS A 208 -9.88 -0.45 12.08
CA HIS A 208 -10.30 -0.88 13.42
C HIS A 208 -9.41 -1.97 14.00
#